data_f765cd87bc4a5183b64c586b4de561e5
#
_entry.id   f765cd87bc4a5183b64c586b4de561e5
#
_cell.length_a   1.000
_cell.length_b   1.000
_cell.length_c   1.000
_cell.angle_alpha   90.00
_cell.angle_beta   90.00
_cell.angle_gamma   90.00
#
_symmetry.space_group_name_H-M   'P 1'
#
loop_
_entity.id
_entity.type
_entity.pdbx_description
1 polymer ?
#
loop_
_entity_poly.entity_id
_entity_poly.type
_entity_poly.pdbx_seq_one_letter_code
_entity_poly.pdbx_strand_id
1 'polypeptide(L)'
;RQLEGDAAPLLGVTSGDIVKPGIFKSVEYSIYKVKYWMNYTVDSLRMLVTGQAGLKDLSGPVGIVNAVDDMYQEAAPAGFGVVMLSMMNFGVLLTTNLGILNLLPLPALDGGRLVFLIIEAIRKKRVPPEKEGMVHFAGFALLMVLMAVVMYNDIMKLF
;
A
#
# COMPACT_ATOMS: atom_id res chain seq x y z
N ARG A 1 -17.57 -27.75 -8.64
CA ARG A 1 -19.00 -27.71 -8.97
C ARG A 1 -19.18 -26.70 -10.08
N GLN A 2 -19.34 -27.18 -11.30
CA GLN A 2 -19.67 -26.35 -12.47
C GLN A 2 -21.07 -25.77 -12.26
N LEU A 3 -21.14 -24.46 -12.30
CA LEU A 3 -22.43 -23.77 -12.44
C LEU A 3 -22.76 -23.78 -13.92
N GLU A 4 -23.85 -24.39 -14.28
CA GLU A 4 -24.43 -24.39 -15.64
C GLU A 4 -24.72 -22.95 -16.04
N GLY A 5 -24.09 -22.54 -17.13
CA GLY A 5 -24.28 -21.26 -17.80
C GLY A 5 -22.93 -20.66 -18.15
N ASP A 6 -22.67 -20.45 -19.41
CA ASP A 6 -21.45 -19.99 -20.10
C ASP A 6 -20.68 -18.81 -19.44
N ALA A 7 -20.26 -18.95 -18.20
CA ALA A 7 -19.35 -18.04 -17.52
C ALA A 7 -17.99 -18.72 -17.39
N ALA A 8 -16.94 -18.06 -17.86
CA ALA A 8 -15.56 -18.45 -17.63
C ALA A 8 -15.36 -18.86 -16.15
N PRO A 9 -14.51 -19.86 -15.86
CA PRO A 9 -14.29 -20.31 -14.49
C PRO A 9 -13.74 -19.17 -13.67
N LEU A 10 -14.62 -18.48 -12.95
CA LEU A 10 -14.24 -17.56 -11.90
C LEU A 10 -13.50 -18.40 -10.85
N LEU A 11 -12.22 -18.14 -10.66
CA LEU A 11 -11.44 -18.68 -9.56
C LEU A 11 -12.30 -18.59 -8.29
N GLY A 12 -12.68 -19.72 -7.73
CA GLY A 12 -13.61 -20.00 -6.66
C GLY A 12 -13.63 -19.10 -5.42
N VAL A 13 -13.69 -17.81 -5.62
CA VAL A 13 -14.02 -16.81 -4.61
C VAL A 13 -15.49 -16.46 -4.83
N THR A 14 -16.37 -17.30 -4.35
CA THR A 14 -17.73 -16.85 -4.09
C THR A 14 -17.63 -15.73 -3.06
N SER A 15 -18.28 -14.61 -3.32
CA SER A 15 -18.59 -13.57 -2.35
C SER A 15 -19.10 -14.28 -1.09
N GLY A 16 -18.25 -14.37 -0.06
CA GLY A 16 -18.51 -15.21 1.09
C GLY A 16 -19.78 -14.76 1.79
N ASP A 17 -20.55 -15.72 2.31
CA ASP A 17 -21.66 -15.45 3.20
C ASP A 17 -21.24 -14.41 4.25
N ILE A 18 -22.11 -13.41 4.47
CA ILE A 18 -21.91 -12.42 5.53
C ILE A 18 -22.03 -13.16 6.86
N VAL A 19 -20.93 -13.76 7.29
CA VAL A 19 -20.85 -14.36 8.61
C VAL A 19 -20.82 -13.21 9.61
N LYS A 20 -21.74 -13.22 10.57
CA LYS A 20 -21.69 -12.31 11.72
C LYS A 20 -20.75 -12.94 12.77
N PRO A 21 -19.44 -12.65 12.74
CA PRO A 21 -18.53 -13.25 13.70
C PRO A 21 -18.74 -12.60 15.06
N GLY A 22 -18.61 -13.39 16.13
CA GLY A 22 -18.47 -12.85 17.47
C GLY A 22 -17.18 -12.02 17.60
N ILE A 23 -17.06 -11.19 18.62
CA ILE A 23 -15.97 -10.23 18.82
C ILE A 23 -14.59 -10.87 18.64
N PHE A 24 -14.35 -12.04 19.20
CA PHE A 24 -13.05 -12.76 19.07
C PHE A 24 -12.72 -13.14 17.63
N LYS A 25 -13.70 -13.66 16.88
CA LYS A 25 -13.50 -13.96 15.47
C LYS A 25 -13.29 -12.71 14.63
N SER A 26 -13.94 -11.59 14.98
CA SER A 26 -13.71 -10.31 14.29
C SER A 26 -12.27 -9.83 14.44
N VAL A 27 -11.69 -9.95 15.64
CA VAL A 27 -10.28 -9.62 15.88
C VAL A 27 -9.35 -10.54 15.08
N GLU A 28 -9.61 -11.84 15.10
CA GLU A 28 -8.85 -12.81 14.32
C GLU A 28 -8.87 -12.49 12.81
N TYR A 29 -10.05 -12.25 12.24
CA TYR A 29 -10.19 -11.85 10.84
C TYR A 29 -9.48 -10.52 10.53
N SER A 30 -9.50 -9.57 11.45
CA SER A 30 -8.80 -8.29 11.28
C SER A 30 -7.28 -8.49 11.18
N ILE A 31 -6.71 -9.38 12.02
CA ILE A 31 -5.28 -9.74 11.96
C ILE A 31 -4.95 -10.39 10.61
N TYR A 32 -5.75 -11.36 10.16
CA TYR A 32 -5.55 -12.00 8.85
C TYR A 32 -5.64 -10.99 7.71
N LYS A 33 -6.54 -10.01 7.80
CA LYS A 33 -6.72 -8.98 6.80
C LYS A 33 -5.50 -8.05 6.72
N VAL A 34 -4.98 -7.61 7.87
CA VAL A 34 -3.74 -6.81 7.91
C VAL A 34 -2.58 -7.60 7.33
N LYS A 35 -2.42 -8.89 7.71
CA LYS A 35 -1.40 -9.77 7.14
C LYS A 35 -1.54 -9.93 5.62
N TYR A 36 -2.76 -10.05 5.11
CA TYR A 36 -3.04 -10.09 3.67
C TYR A 36 -2.54 -8.82 2.98
N TRP A 37 -2.86 -7.64 3.51
CA TRP A 37 -2.42 -6.38 2.93
C TRP A 37 -0.91 -6.19 3.02
N MET A 38 -0.28 -6.65 4.11
CA MET A 38 1.18 -6.65 4.23
C MET A 38 1.84 -7.50 3.14
N ASN A 39 1.37 -8.73 2.94
CA ASN A 39 1.90 -9.60 1.89
C ASN A 39 1.67 -9.00 0.50
N TYR A 40 0.48 -8.47 0.24
CA TYR A 40 0.14 -7.79 -1.01
C TYR A 40 1.09 -6.62 -1.31
N THR A 41 1.39 -5.80 -0.30
CA THR A 41 2.33 -4.68 -0.45
C THR A 41 3.75 -5.17 -0.75
N VAL A 42 4.22 -6.19 -0.04
CA VAL A 42 5.55 -6.79 -0.26
C VAL A 42 5.64 -7.40 -1.66
N ASP A 43 4.62 -8.12 -2.10
CA ASP A 43 4.57 -8.70 -3.45
C ASP A 43 4.55 -7.60 -4.53
N SER A 44 3.79 -6.52 -4.33
CA SER A 44 3.78 -5.35 -5.23
C SER A 44 5.15 -4.68 -5.33
N LEU A 45 5.85 -4.52 -4.20
CA LEU A 45 7.22 -4.00 -4.20
C LEU A 45 8.18 -4.94 -4.92
N ARG A 46 8.02 -6.26 -4.73
CA ARG A 46 8.81 -7.25 -5.43
C ARG A 46 8.60 -7.17 -6.95
N MET A 47 7.35 -7.03 -7.41
CA MET A 47 7.03 -6.86 -8.83
C MET A 47 7.67 -5.60 -9.41
N LEU A 48 7.69 -4.51 -8.64
CA LEU A 48 8.35 -3.27 -9.04
C LEU A 48 9.88 -3.45 -9.18
N VAL A 49 10.52 -4.11 -8.20
CA VAL A 49 11.98 -4.36 -8.20
C VAL A 49 12.39 -5.34 -9.29
N THR A 50 11.55 -6.35 -9.58
CA THR A 50 11.81 -7.33 -10.65
C THR A 50 11.47 -6.82 -12.05
N GLY A 51 10.95 -5.59 -12.17
CA GLY A 51 10.58 -4.99 -13.46
C GLY A 51 9.31 -5.58 -14.08
N GLN A 52 8.54 -6.36 -13.33
CA GLN A 52 7.22 -6.87 -13.75
C GLN A 52 6.15 -5.79 -13.71
N ALA A 53 6.31 -4.80 -12.84
CA ALA A 53 5.51 -3.58 -12.79
C ALA A 53 6.38 -2.37 -13.13
N GLY A 54 5.83 -1.43 -13.89
CA GLY A 54 6.52 -0.20 -14.28
C GLY A 54 6.12 1.00 -13.41
N LEU A 55 6.84 2.11 -13.56
CA LEU A 55 6.47 3.39 -12.92
C LEU A 55 5.07 3.88 -13.32
N LYS A 56 4.57 3.45 -14.48
CA LYS A 56 3.22 3.76 -14.96
C LYS A 56 2.12 3.06 -14.16
N ASP A 57 2.46 1.94 -13.49
CA ASP A 57 1.51 1.17 -12.69
C ASP A 57 1.40 1.72 -11.26
N LEU A 58 2.31 2.63 -10.89
CA LEU A 58 2.23 3.34 -9.60
C LEU A 58 1.08 4.35 -9.65
N SER A 59 0.31 4.36 -8.57
CA SER A 59 -0.70 5.38 -8.32
C SER A 59 -0.14 6.44 -7.38
N GLY A 60 -0.19 7.67 -7.82
CA GLY A 60 0.14 8.83 -6.99
C GLY A 60 -1.10 9.44 -6.34
N PRO A 61 -1.01 10.68 -5.85
CA PRO A 61 -2.11 11.37 -5.17
C PRO A 61 -3.40 11.44 -5.99
N VAL A 62 -3.29 11.66 -7.30
CA VAL A 62 -4.44 11.75 -8.21
C VAL A 62 -5.07 10.36 -8.40
N GLY A 63 -4.25 9.33 -8.56
CA GLY A 63 -4.73 7.94 -8.65
C GLY A 63 -5.42 7.47 -7.36
N ILE A 64 -4.97 7.92 -6.19
CA ILE A 64 -5.63 7.63 -4.91
C ILE A 64 -7.02 8.29 -4.86
N VAL A 65 -7.15 9.55 -5.31
CA VAL A 65 -8.44 10.24 -5.36
C VAL A 65 -9.41 9.50 -6.28
N ASN A 66 -8.98 9.08 -7.46
CA ASN A 66 -9.80 8.30 -8.38
C ASN A 66 -10.21 6.96 -7.78
N ALA A 67 -9.30 6.25 -7.12
CA ALA A 67 -9.62 4.99 -6.44
C ALA A 67 -10.64 5.16 -5.30
N VAL A 68 -10.65 6.30 -4.61
CA VAL A 68 -11.67 6.64 -3.61
C VAL A 68 -13.02 6.90 -4.28
N ASP A 69 -13.03 7.64 -5.40
CA ASP A 69 -14.25 7.92 -6.14
C ASP A 69 -14.87 6.63 -6.71
N ASP A 70 -14.08 5.82 -7.38
CA ASP A 70 -14.51 4.53 -7.93
C ASP A 70 -15.12 3.64 -6.84
N MET A 71 -14.46 3.53 -5.69
CA MET A 71 -14.93 2.74 -4.57
C MET A 71 -16.23 3.32 -3.99
N TYR A 72 -16.37 4.64 -3.93
CA TYR A 72 -17.61 5.29 -3.50
C TYR A 72 -18.75 4.99 -4.45
N GLN A 73 -18.53 5.13 -5.76
CA GLN A 73 -19.53 4.85 -6.80
C GLN A 73 -19.99 3.38 -6.77
N GLU A 74 -19.07 2.45 -6.54
CA GLU A 74 -19.37 1.01 -6.44
C GLU A 74 -20.15 0.68 -5.15
N ALA A 75 -19.78 1.30 -4.03
CA ALA A 75 -20.37 1.03 -2.73
C ALA A 75 -21.69 1.77 -2.47
N ALA A 76 -21.89 2.95 -3.07
CA ALA A 76 -23.04 3.83 -2.82
C ALA A 76 -24.41 3.16 -3.05
N PRO A 77 -24.64 2.34 -4.12
CA PRO A 77 -25.89 1.66 -4.33
C PRO A 77 -26.25 0.66 -3.23
N ALA A 78 -25.24 0.10 -2.53
CA ALA A 78 -25.44 -0.88 -1.46
C ALA A 78 -25.72 -0.22 -0.09
N GLY A 79 -25.70 1.10 -0.03
CA GLY A 79 -26.07 1.89 1.14
C GLY A 79 -24.90 2.38 2.00
N PHE A 80 -25.17 3.34 2.88
CA PHE A 80 -24.17 4.05 3.69
C PHE A 80 -23.26 3.11 4.51
N GLY A 81 -23.80 2.03 5.07
CA GLY A 81 -22.99 1.07 5.83
C GLY A 81 -21.90 0.40 5.01
N VAL A 82 -22.19 0.08 3.74
CA VAL A 82 -21.22 -0.54 2.82
C VAL A 82 -20.16 0.48 2.42
N VAL A 83 -20.55 1.73 2.13
CA VAL A 83 -19.60 2.82 1.85
C VAL A 83 -18.63 3.00 3.02
N MET A 84 -19.14 3.07 4.26
CA MET A 84 -18.31 3.23 5.44
C MET A 84 -17.30 2.08 5.61
N LEU A 85 -17.76 0.84 5.43
CA LEU A 85 -16.89 -0.34 5.51
C LEU A 85 -15.82 -0.34 4.41
N SER A 86 -16.18 0.04 3.19
CA SER A 86 -15.23 0.15 2.08
C SER A 86 -14.17 1.21 2.34
N MET A 87 -14.56 2.38 2.83
CA MET A 87 -13.64 3.46 3.22
C MET A 87 -12.69 3.03 4.34
N MET A 88 -13.21 2.34 5.37
CA MET A 88 -12.37 1.80 6.45
C MET A 88 -11.36 0.77 5.91
N ASN A 89 -11.78 -0.12 5.01
CA ASN A 89 -10.90 -1.10 4.38
C ASN A 89 -9.79 -0.45 3.57
N PHE A 90 -10.13 0.58 2.81
CA PHE A 90 -9.16 1.36 2.06
C PHE A 90 -8.17 2.10 2.98
N GLY A 91 -8.67 2.65 4.08
CA GLY A 91 -7.83 3.24 5.11
C GLY A 91 -6.81 2.24 5.70
N VAL A 92 -7.25 1.01 5.96
CA VAL A 92 -6.35 -0.08 6.41
C VAL A 92 -5.29 -0.40 5.36
N LEU A 93 -5.67 -0.50 4.07
CA LEU A 93 -4.73 -0.69 2.97
C LEU A 93 -3.68 0.42 2.92
N LEU A 94 -4.11 1.68 2.91
CA LEU A 94 -3.19 2.83 2.83
C LEU A 94 -2.25 2.89 4.03
N THR A 95 -2.77 2.67 5.24
CA THR A 95 -1.97 2.68 6.47
C THR A 95 -0.94 1.55 6.47
N THR A 96 -1.33 0.36 6.02
CA THR A 96 -0.43 -0.80 5.90
C THR A 96 0.68 -0.53 4.90
N ASN A 97 0.33 0.00 3.72
CA ASN A 97 1.30 0.38 2.69
C ASN A 97 2.29 1.42 3.22
N LEU A 98 1.78 2.49 3.86
CA LEU A 98 2.62 3.54 4.43
C LEU A 98 3.57 2.99 5.49
N GLY A 99 3.09 2.09 6.36
CA GLY A 99 3.91 1.43 7.38
C GLY A 99 5.04 0.61 6.78
N ILE A 100 4.76 -0.20 5.76
CA ILE A 100 5.77 -1.04 5.09
C ILE A 100 6.76 -0.18 4.32
N LEU A 101 6.28 0.82 3.57
CA LEU A 101 7.14 1.73 2.83
C LEU A 101 8.09 2.50 3.76
N ASN A 102 7.60 2.95 4.92
CA ASN A 102 8.44 3.63 5.92
C ASN A 102 9.51 2.74 6.54
N LEU A 103 9.31 1.41 6.55
CA LEU A 103 10.33 0.45 7.02
C LEU A 103 11.41 0.13 5.97
N LEU A 104 11.22 0.55 4.70
CA LEU A 104 12.24 0.33 3.68
C LEU A 104 13.54 1.06 4.03
N PRO A 105 14.71 0.46 3.74
CA PRO A 105 16.01 1.06 4.02
C PRO A 105 16.35 2.19 3.03
N LEU A 106 15.42 3.11 2.85
CA LEU A 106 15.57 4.25 1.96
C LEU A 106 15.84 5.53 2.75
N PRO A 107 16.78 6.38 2.28
CA PRO A 107 16.97 7.70 2.86
C PRO A 107 15.64 8.49 2.85
N ALA A 108 15.45 9.35 3.84
CA ALA A 108 14.25 10.12 4.12
C ALA A 108 13.08 9.34 4.77
N LEU A 109 13.13 8.02 4.81
CA LEU A 109 12.15 7.18 5.52
C LEU A 109 12.72 6.69 6.87
N ASP A 110 11.84 6.22 7.76
CA ASP A 110 12.23 5.73 9.10
C ASP A 110 13.18 4.52 9.01
N GLY A 111 12.98 3.64 8.02
CA GLY A 111 13.85 2.50 7.76
C GLY A 111 15.28 2.93 7.40
N GLY A 112 15.45 4.04 6.68
CA GLY A 112 16.77 4.62 6.43
C GLY A 112 17.48 5.05 7.73
N ARG A 113 16.74 5.64 8.66
CA ARG A 113 17.26 6.01 9.98
C ARG A 113 17.64 4.78 10.81
N LEU A 114 16.85 3.72 10.72
CA LEU A 114 17.15 2.44 11.36
C LEU A 114 18.48 1.86 10.85
N VAL A 115 18.77 1.98 9.56
CA VAL A 115 20.05 1.55 8.97
C VAL A 115 21.22 2.29 9.61
N PHE A 116 21.13 3.63 9.80
CA PHE A 116 22.17 4.39 10.47
C PHE A 116 22.36 3.92 11.92
N LEU A 117 21.29 3.68 12.66
CA LEU A 117 21.36 3.14 14.03
C LEU A 117 22.05 1.77 14.09
N ILE A 118 21.77 0.89 13.14
CA ILE A 118 22.42 -0.43 13.03
C ILE A 118 23.91 -0.25 12.74
N ILE A 119 24.29 0.65 11.84
CA ILE A 119 25.69 0.96 11.50
C ILE A 119 26.41 1.49 12.74
N GLU A 120 25.81 2.41 13.50
CA GLU A 120 26.36 2.95 14.74
C GLU A 120 26.59 1.86 15.79
N ALA A 121 25.60 0.96 15.96
CA ALA A 121 25.68 -0.16 16.89
C ALA A 121 26.84 -1.11 16.56
N ILE A 122 27.05 -1.42 15.27
CA ILE A 122 28.14 -2.28 14.80
C ILE A 122 29.50 -1.58 14.95
N ARG A 123 29.59 -0.32 14.55
CA ARG A 123 30.84 0.46 14.56
C ARG A 123 31.20 1.00 15.94
N LYS A 124 30.27 0.99 16.89
CA LYS A 124 30.40 1.61 18.23
C LYS A 124 30.84 3.09 18.18
N LYS A 125 30.55 3.76 17.08
CA LYS A 125 30.84 5.19 16.85
C LYS A 125 29.64 5.82 16.16
N ARG A 126 29.20 6.99 16.65
CA ARG A 126 28.12 7.75 16.02
C ARG A 126 28.50 8.23 14.63
N VAL A 127 27.54 8.20 13.72
CA VAL A 127 27.65 8.86 12.43
C VAL A 127 27.50 10.37 12.67
N PRO A 128 28.35 11.23 12.09
CA PRO A 128 28.17 12.67 12.20
C PRO A 128 26.76 13.08 11.71
N PRO A 129 26.00 13.86 12.52
CA PRO A 129 24.63 14.27 12.14
C PRO A 129 24.55 14.98 10.80
N GLU A 130 25.60 15.69 10.41
CA GLU A 130 25.70 16.39 9.12
C GLU A 130 25.65 15.40 7.94
N LYS A 131 26.33 14.25 8.06
CA LYS A 131 26.34 13.22 7.00
C LYS A 131 25.00 12.49 6.93
N GLU A 132 24.42 12.16 8.08
CA GLU A 132 23.08 11.57 8.15
C GLU A 132 22.06 12.53 7.51
N GLY A 133 22.09 13.81 7.91
CA GLY A 133 21.21 14.84 7.35
C GLY A 133 21.36 15.01 5.84
N MET A 134 22.60 14.98 5.33
CA MET A 134 22.85 15.10 3.88
C MET A 134 22.28 13.91 3.10
N VAL A 135 22.43 12.69 3.60
CA VAL A 135 21.89 11.48 2.97
C VAL A 135 20.37 11.51 2.99
N HIS A 136 19.76 11.91 4.13
CA HIS A 136 18.29 12.05 4.22
C HIS A 136 17.77 13.14 3.28
N PHE A 137 18.46 14.27 3.17
CA PHE A 137 18.10 15.35 2.24
C PHE A 137 18.16 14.90 0.77
N ALA A 138 19.22 14.18 0.40
CA ALA A 138 19.35 13.62 -0.96
C ALA A 138 18.23 12.61 -1.25
N GLY A 139 17.87 11.74 -0.29
CA GLY A 139 16.76 10.82 -0.40
C GLY A 139 15.42 11.53 -0.54
N PHE A 140 15.20 12.58 0.24
CA PHE A 140 14.00 13.40 0.15
C PHE A 140 13.87 14.07 -1.23
N ALA A 141 14.95 14.65 -1.75
CA ALA A 141 14.96 15.25 -3.09
C ALA A 141 14.64 14.22 -4.17
N LEU A 142 15.18 12.99 -4.07
CA LEU A 142 14.88 11.89 -4.98
C LEU A 142 13.39 11.50 -4.92
N LEU A 143 12.82 11.39 -3.71
CA LEU A 143 11.40 11.07 -3.53
C LEU A 143 10.49 12.17 -4.09
N MET A 144 10.88 13.45 -3.95
CA MET A 144 10.14 14.56 -4.55
C MET A 144 10.13 14.49 -6.08
N VAL A 145 11.26 14.15 -6.69
CA VAL A 145 11.33 13.94 -8.16
C VAL A 145 10.46 12.75 -8.57
N LEU A 146 10.56 11.63 -7.86
CA LEU A 146 9.72 10.45 -8.13
C LEU A 146 8.22 10.80 -8.02
N MET A 147 7.83 11.53 -6.96
CA MET A 147 6.45 11.98 -6.77
C MET A 147 5.96 12.86 -7.92
N ALA A 148 6.81 13.78 -8.40
CA ALA A 148 6.48 14.62 -9.56
C ALA A 148 6.26 13.79 -10.84
N VAL A 149 7.10 12.77 -11.07
CA VAL A 149 6.96 11.85 -12.22
C VAL A 149 5.68 11.03 -12.12
N VAL A 150 5.39 10.47 -10.93
CA VAL A 150 4.16 9.67 -10.72
C VAL A 150 2.92 10.54 -10.88
N MET A 151 2.93 11.76 -10.32
CA MET A 151 1.81 12.71 -10.47
C MET A 151 1.60 13.10 -11.94
N TYR A 152 2.68 13.33 -12.68
CA TYR A 152 2.59 13.58 -14.12
C TYR A 152 1.94 12.39 -14.86
N ASN A 153 2.36 11.17 -14.56
CA ASN A 153 1.78 9.96 -15.13
C ASN A 153 0.29 9.81 -14.79
N ASP A 154 -0.10 10.10 -13.53
CA ASP A 154 -1.50 10.05 -13.12
C ASP A 154 -2.37 11.04 -13.91
N ILE A 155 -1.88 12.26 -14.10
CA ILE A 155 -2.59 13.27 -14.87
C ILE A 155 -2.73 12.83 -16.34
N MET A 156 -1.66 12.26 -16.91
CA MET A 156 -1.69 11.77 -18.30
C MET A 156 -2.65 10.58 -18.52
N LYS A 157 -3.00 9.83 -17.46
CA LYS A 157 -4.02 8.77 -17.54
C LYS A 157 -5.45 9.30 -17.59
N LEU A 158 -5.68 10.57 -17.23
CA LEU A 158 -7.00 11.19 -17.26
C LEU A 158 -7.39 11.72 -18.65
N PHE A 159 -6.43 11.86 -19.56
CA PHE A 159 -6.59 12.33 -20.94
C PHE A 159 -6.33 11.23 -21.94
#